data_349a744bea99ecb4cbe5433d516825b4
#
_entry.id   349a744bea99ecb4cbe5433d516825b4
#
_cell.length_a   1.000
_cell.length_b   1.000
_cell.length_c   1.000
_cell.angle_alpha   90.00
_cell.angle_beta   90.00
_cell.angle_gamma   90.00
#
_symmetry.space_group_name_H-M   'P 1'
#
loop_
_entity.id
_entity.type
_entity.pdbx_description
1 polymer ?
#
loop_
_entity_poly.entity_id
_entity_poly.type
_entity_poly.pdbx_seq_one_letter_code
_entity_poly.pdbx_strand_id
1 'polypeptide(L)'
;MPDNAPSPSRYLEVERKFDVGESTSSPSFAGLADILRVERLPTQSLDAVYFDTPARDLASRRITLRRRTGGVDAGWHLKLPAGPDARTEVRAPLDTANGSEEDGPEEVPTQLVDVVLAIVRDRPLRPVARITTTRYVHELSGADDAVLAEFADDHVTASRAATPDAPEVEQRWREWELELAQPTGNTELMEKLGDRLLGAGAAPAGHGSKLARVLGTTVNDLAARAANPLHRAVAEQLDELLVWDRAVRAEADDAVHQMRVTTRKIRSLLQAWPDSCAPPDDLLDELRELGNVLGEARDAEVLAKHYRSALDGLSPELVRGPVRERLVDAAEEGYLTGLRRSLTALRSPRYFRLLDALEAVVAKAPPAEQEPDPVTAASKRVHKAAKAAQRAQDEDRDDVIHRIRKRAKRLRYTAAATGATKVSKRAKKIQSLLGDHQDSVVSRAHLLRQAQAAHAAGEDTFTYGLLYQQENDLAHERRQHLRPALRKLFKSVAKLSS
;
A
#
# COMPACT_ATOMS: atom_id res chain seq x y z
N MET A 1 -21.82 -10.74 18.66
CA MET A 1 -22.24 -9.34 18.66
C MET A 1 -21.16 -8.57 17.92
N PRO A 2 -21.42 -7.88 16.81
CA PRO A 2 -20.40 -7.01 16.24
C PRO A 2 -20.19 -5.83 17.19
N ASP A 3 -18.93 -5.60 17.52
CA ASP A 3 -18.45 -4.54 18.38
C ASP A 3 -18.85 -3.18 17.77
N ASN A 4 -19.67 -2.44 18.49
CA ASN A 4 -20.26 -1.16 18.04
C ASN A 4 -19.30 0.01 18.34
N ALA A 5 -17.99 -0.23 18.28
CA ALA A 5 -16.99 0.81 18.44
C ALA A 5 -17.03 1.76 17.21
N PRO A 6 -17.04 3.08 17.41
CA PRO A 6 -17.05 4.03 16.30
C PRO A 6 -15.82 3.80 15.42
N SER A 7 -16.03 3.79 14.11
CA SER A 7 -14.93 3.66 13.14
C SER A 7 -13.90 4.76 13.36
N PRO A 8 -12.59 4.46 13.32
CA PRO A 8 -11.56 5.46 13.54
C PRO A 8 -11.63 6.55 12.47
N SER A 9 -11.56 7.81 12.90
CA SER A 9 -11.52 8.96 11.99
C SER A 9 -10.13 9.08 11.37
N ARG A 10 -10.08 9.49 10.09
CA ARG A 10 -8.84 9.67 9.34
C ARG A 10 -8.71 11.11 8.87
N TYR A 11 -7.55 11.70 9.13
CA TYR A 11 -7.22 13.07 8.74
C TYR A 11 -5.88 13.08 8.01
N LEU A 12 -5.75 13.94 7.01
CA LEU A 12 -4.46 14.27 6.42
C LEU A 12 -3.95 15.53 7.13
N GLU A 13 -2.74 15.48 7.67
CA GLU A 13 -2.04 16.60 8.26
C GLU A 13 -0.86 16.99 7.39
N VAL A 14 -0.61 18.30 7.27
CA VAL A 14 0.60 18.85 6.65
C VAL A 14 1.28 19.71 7.68
N GLU A 15 2.41 19.26 8.20
CA GLU A 15 3.15 19.87 9.29
C GLU A 15 4.63 19.98 8.97
N ARG A 16 5.26 21.09 9.46
CA ARG A 16 6.71 21.23 9.49
C ARG A 16 7.18 21.50 10.92
N LYS A 17 8.34 20.94 11.26
CA LYS A 17 8.94 21.06 12.59
C LYS A 17 10.28 21.75 12.51
N PHE A 18 10.56 22.57 13.53
CA PHE A 18 11.77 23.36 13.62
C PHE A 18 12.38 23.24 15.01
N ASP A 19 13.69 23.03 15.07
CA ASP A 19 14.46 23.11 16.31
C ASP A 19 14.75 24.58 16.65
N VAL A 20 14.55 24.95 17.93
CA VAL A 20 14.79 26.31 18.41
C VAL A 20 15.54 26.29 19.74
N GLY A 21 16.33 27.35 19.98
CA GLY A 21 16.97 27.56 21.27
C GLY A 21 15.98 28.06 22.35
N GLU A 22 16.31 27.80 23.60
CA GLU A 22 15.48 28.21 24.74
C GLU A 22 15.17 29.74 24.77
N SER A 23 16.13 30.56 24.33
CA SER A 23 16.02 32.02 24.31
C SER A 23 15.47 32.59 23.00
N THR A 24 15.16 31.76 22.00
CA THR A 24 14.66 32.20 20.70
C THR A 24 13.24 32.77 20.85
N SER A 25 13.04 34.03 20.46
CA SER A 25 11.72 34.68 20.53
C SER A 25 10.83 34.21 19.39
N SER A 26 9.57 33.86 19.70
CA SER A 26 8.58 33.50 18.66
C SER A 26 8.34 34.69 17.73
N PRO A 27 8.36 34.50 16.41
CA PRO A 27 8.19 35.60 15.45
C PRO A 27 6.75 36.10 15.41
N SER A 28 6.57 37.32 14.91
CA SER A 28 5.25 37.83 14.54
C SER A 28 4.87 37.34 13.16
N PHE A 29 3.64 36.87 13.00
CA PHE A 29 3.04 36.48 11.72
C PHE A 29 2.11 37.56 11.16
N ALA A 30 1.86 38.65 11.89
CA ALA A 30 0.98 39.70 11.44
C ALA A 30 1.47 40.33 10.13
N GLY A 31 0.58 40.42 9.16
CA GLY A 31 0.87 40.98 7.82
C GLY A 31 1.74 40.11 6.91
N LEU A 32 1.93 38.84 7.25
CA LEU A 32 2.65 37.88 6.42
C LEU A 32 1.67 37.13 5.55
N ALA A 33 1.85 37.14 4.23
CA ALA A 33 0.95 36.54 3.26
C ALA A 33 -0.52 36.97 3.50
N ASP A 34 -1.43 35.99 3.57
CA ASP A 34 -2.86 36.22 3.78
C ASP A 34 -3.27 36.22 5.27
N ILE A 35 -2.30 36.26 6.21
CA ILE A 35 -2.57 36.29 7.64
C ILE A 35 -3.03 37.67 8.06
N LEU A 36 -4.29 37.78 8.46
CA LEU A 36 -4.91 39.02 8.92
C LEU A 36 -5.05 39.05 10.44
N ARG A 37 -5.18 37.91 11.09
CA ARG A 37 -5.34 37.78 12.53
C ARG A 37 -4.44 36.68 13.08
N VAL A 38 -3.88 36.94 14.25
CA VAL A 38 -3.12 35.97 15.05
C VAL A 38 -3.74 35.94 16.44
N GLU A 39 -4.29 34.79 16.82
CA GLU A 39 -4.91 34.59 18.11
C GLU A 39 -4.11 33.60 18.94
N ARG A 40 -3.79 33.96 20.18
CA ARG A 40 -3.16 33.06 21.14
C ARG A 40 -4.24 32.25 21.85
N LEU A 41 -4.20 30.95 21.67
CA LEU A 41 -5.09 30.04 22.37
C LEU A 41 -4.61 29.73 23.79
N PRO A 42 -5.48 29.19 24.67
CA PRO A 42 -5.09 28.74 26.01
C PRO A 42 -3.92 27.74 25.95
N THR A 43 -2.98 27.89 26.88
CA THR A 43 -1.84 26.99 27.01
C THR A 43 -2.32 25.55 27.26
N GLN A 44 -1.77 24.60 26.55
CA GLN A 44 -2.12 23.20 26.68
C GLN A 44 -1.00 22.42 27.40
N SER A 45 -1.38 21.56 28.34
CA SER A 45 -0.49 20.57 28.95
C SER A 45 -0.85 19.20 28.37
N LEU A 46 0.06 18.63 27.60
CA LEU A 46 -0.13 17.36 26.90
C LEU A 46 0.76 16.30 27.52
N ASP A 47 0.21 15.10 27.77
CA ASP A 47 0.95 13.94 28.23
C ASP A 47 0.69 12.78 27.30
N ALA A 48 1.75 12.26 26.67
CA ALA A 48 1.66 11.23 25.66
C ALA A 48 2.56 10.03 25.98
N VAL A 49 1.97 8.84 26.05
CA VAL A 49 2.68 7.56 26.10
C VAL A 49 2.73 6.98 24.69
N TYR A 50 3.92 6.66 24.21
CA TYR A 50 4.16 6.09 22.89
C TYR A 50 4.36 4.59 22.97
N PHE A 51 3.78 3.89 21.99
CA PHE A 51 3.80 2.43 21.90
C PHE A 51 4.49 1.97 20.63
N ASP A 52 5.31 0.93 20.77
CA ASP A 52 5.97 0.24 19.65
C ASP A 52 6.28 -1.21 20.04
N THR A 53 6.73 -2.00 19.08
CA THR A 53 7.33 -3.32 19.36
C THR A 53 8.72 -3.18 19.99
N PRO A 54 9.25 -4.21 20.66
CA PRO A 54 10.62 -4.18 21.17
C PRO A 54 11.68 -3.88 20.10
N ALA A 55 11.44 -4.28 18.84
CA ALA A 55 12.31 -4.01 17.70
C ALA A 55 12.11 -2.61 17.08
N ARG A 56 11.16 -1.81 17.59
CA ARG A 56 10.80 -0.48 17.08
C ARG A 56 10.33 -0.50 15.62
N ASP A 57 9.50 -1.47 15.30
CA ASP A 57 9.01 -1.69 13.93
C ASP A 57 8.22 -0.52 13.37
N LEU A 58 7.43 0.18 14.20
CA LEU A 58 6.69 1.38 13.82
C LEU A 58 7.64 2.57 13.59
N ALA A 59 8.49 2.87 14.55
CA ALA A 59 9.40 4.01 14.50
C ALA A 59 10.38 3.88 13.31
N SER A 60 10.88 2.66 13.02
CA SER A 60 11.75 2.38 11.88
C SER A 60 11.09 2.69 10.52
N ARG A 61 9.75 2.77 10.48
CA ARG A 61 8.94 3.11 9.30
C ARG A 61 8.30 4.49 9.39
N ARG A 62 8.78 5.36 10.29
CA ARG A 62 8.25 6.72 10.54
C ARG A 62 6.79 6.73 10.99
N ILE A 63 6.32 5.66 11.62
CA ILE A 63 4.99 5.53 12.18
C ILE A 63 5.07 5.81 13.67
N THR A 64 4.11 6.57 14.22
CA THR A 64 3.99 6.79 15.65
C THR A 64 2.61 6.38 16.12
N LEU A 65 2.55 5.66 17.23
CA LEU A 65 1.33 5.28 17.92
C LEU A 65 1.44 5.79 19.36
N ARG A 66 0.49 6.63 19.76
CA ARG A 66 0.47 7.21 21.12
C ARG A 66 -0.93 7.23 21.70
N ARG A 67 -1.01 7.13 23.00
CA ARG A 67 -2.12 7.58 23.82
C ARG A 67 -1.78 8.94 24.38
N ARG A 68 -2.65 9.92 24.22
CA ARG A 68 -2.45 11.28 24.70
C ARG A 68 -3.60 11.71 25.61
N THR A 69 -3.26 12.30 26.74
CA THR A 69 -4.17 13.00 27.63
C THR A 69 -3.85 14.49 27.61
N GLY A 70 -4.81 15.32 28.02
CA GLY A 70 -4.72 16.77 27.93
C GLY A 70 -4.93 17.30 26.50
N GLY A 71 -5.27 18.58 26.40
CA GLY A 71 -5.64 19.20 25.13
C GLY A 71 -7.06 18.85 24.68
N VAL A 72 -7.45 19.44 23.54
CA VAL A 72 -8.81 19.29 22.97
C VAL A 72 -9.01 17.95 22.23
N ASP A 73 -7.92 17.27 21.92
CA ASP A 73 -7.88 16.04 21.12
C ASP A 73 -7.29 14.86 21.91
N ALA A 74 -7.58 14.77 23.21
CA ALA A 74 -7.22 13.63 24.03
C ALA A 74 -7.74 12.32 23.41
N GLY A 75 -6.85 11.32 23.24
CA GLY A 75 -7.20 10.09 22.52
C GLY A 75 -5.98 9.24 22.14
N TRP A 76 -6.25 8.21 21.38
CA TRP A 76 -5.26 7.43 20.69
C TRP A 76 -4.98 8.00 19.30
N HIS A 77 -3.71 8.14 18.95
CA HIS A 77 -3.25 8.72 17.69
C HIS A 77 -2.25 7.79 17.02
N LEU A 78 -2.58 7.38 15.81
CA LEU A 78 -1.68 6.63 14.92
C LEU A 78 -1.37 7.52 13.72
N LYS A 79 -0.12 7.98 13.60
CA LYS A 79 0.35 8.78 12.46
C LYS A 79 1.16 7.94 11.48
N LEU A 80 0.73 7.90 10.24
CA LEU A 80 1.34 7.18 9.13
C LEU A 80 1.98 8.17 8.15
N PRO A 81 3.15 7.86 7.56
CA PRO A 81 3.75 8.73 6.54
C PRO A 81 2.86 8.80 5.29
N ALA A 82 2.63 10.02 4.79
CA ALA A 82 1.85 10.29 3.57
C ALA A 82 2.61 11.17 2.56
N GLY A 83 3.81 11.62 2.92
CA GLY A 83 4.67 12.46 2.11
C GLY A 83 5.82 13.05 2.94
N PRO A 84 6.62 13.96 2.36
CA PRO A 84 7.72 14.60 3.10
C PRO A 84 7.23 15.34 4.34
N ASP A 85 6.23 16.21 4.19
CA ASP A 85 5.64 17.04 5.25
C ASP A 85 4.21 16.59 5.59
N ALA A 86 3.74 15.45 5.04
CA ALA A 86 2.37 14.97 5.18
C ALA A 86 2.28 13.67 5.97
N ARG A 87 1.23 13.56 6.81
CA ARG A 87 0.91 12.37 7.59
C ARG A 87 -0.59 12.08 7.54
N THR A 88 -0.94 10.81 7.46
CA THR A 88 -2.31 10.37 7.73
C THR A 88 -2.43 10.04 9.20
N GLU A 89 -3.24 10.78 9.93
CA GLU A 89 -3.57 10.47 11.32
C GLU A 89 -4.86 9.67 11.40
N VAL A 90 -4.81 8.60 12.19
CA VAL A 90 -5.97 7.75 12.52
C VAL A 90 -6.19 7.88 14.03
N ARG A 91 -7.39 8.32 14.44
CA ARG A 91 -7.73 8.60 15.84
C ARG A 91 -8.75 7.60 16.38
N ALA A 92 -8.59 7.24 17.65
CA ALA A 92 -9.59 6.53 18.41
C ALA A 92 -9.77 7.21 19.79
N PRO A 93 -11.00 7.23 20.34
CA PRO A 93 -11.24 7.81 21.65
C PRO A 93 -10.52 7.04 22.76
N LEU A 94 -10.33 7.67 23.90
CA LEU A 94 -10.00 6.98 25.15
C LEU A 94 -11.24 6.18 25.60
N ASP A 95 -11.09 4.91 25.94
CA ASP A 95 -12.19 4.14 26.52
C ASP A 95 -12.52 4.69 27.90
N THR A 96 -13.69 5.30 28.02
CA THR A 96 -14.23 5.80 29.29
C THR A 96 -15.01 4.73 30.07
N ALA A 97 -15.15 3.52 29.51
CA ALA A 97 -16.05 2.48 30.05
C ALA A 97 -15.50 1.72 31.26
N ASN A 98 -14.19 1.74 31.51
CA ASN A 98 -13.59 1.16 32.71
C ASN A 98 -13.00 2.27 33.58
N GLY A 99 -13.82 2.80 34.48
CA GLY A 99 -13.52 3.89 35.38
C GLY A 99 -12.44 3.62 36.45
N SER A 100 -11.26 3.24 36.03
CA SER A 100 -10.07 3.21 36.89
C SER A 100 -8.97 4.02 36.21
N GLU A 101 -8.79 5.23 36.70
CA GLU A 101 -7.66 6.12 36.36
C GLU A 101 -6.30 5.58 36.86
N GLU A 102 -6.25 4.41 37.48
CA GLU A 102 -5.06 3.86 38.11
C GLU A 102 -4.76 2.43 37.63
N ASP A 103 -3.59 2.26 36.99
CA ASP A 103 -2.75 1.06 36.98
C ASP A 103 -3.25 -0.25 36.31
N GLY A 104 -3.67 -0.19 35.04
CA GLY A 104 -3.62 -1.38 34.19
C GLY A 104 -2.78 -1.13 32.93
N PRO A 105 -2.12 -2.14 32.32
CA PRO A 105 -1.50 -1.96 31.01
C PRO A 105 -2.61 -1.65 30.00
N GLU A 106 -2.69 -0.38 29.60
CA GLU A 106 -3.67 0.05 28.61
C GLU A 106 -3.39 -0.66 27.28
N GLU A 107 -4.35 -1.44 26.85
CA GLU A 107 -4.27 -2.18 25.60
C GLU A 107 -4.56 -1.24 24.42
N VAL A 108 -3.69 -1.27 23.42
CA VAL A 108 -3.89 -0.48 22.19
C VAL A 108 -5.18 -0.94 21.52
N PRO A 109 -6.10 -0.01 21.12
CA PRO A 109 -7.34 -0.37 20.46
C PRO A 109 -7.13 -1.25 19.23
N THR A 110 -7.82 -2.39 19.16
CA THR A 110 -7.70 -3.40 18.09
C THR A 110 -7.83 -2.76 16.70
N GLN A 111 -8.71 -1.77 16.55
CA GLN A 111 -8.89 -1.05 15.29
C GLN A 111 -7.63 -0.27 14.84
N LEU A 112 -6.78 0.21 15.75
CA LEU A 112 -5.51 0.86 15.42
C LEU A 112 -4.41 -0.20 15.16
N VAL A 113 -4.41 -1.29 15.94
CA VAL A 113 -3.52 -2.43 15.71
C VAL A 113 -3.74 -3.00 14.30
N ASP A 114 -5.00 -3.14 13.87
CA ASP A 114 -5.34 -3.69 12.55
C ASP A 114 -4.75 -2.86 11.40
N VAL A 115 -4.69 -1.52 11.54
CA VAL A 115 -4.06 -0.63 10.54
C VAL A 115 -2.57 -0.92 10.34
N VAL A 116 -1.86 -1.34 11.38
CA VAL A 116 -0.41 -1.59 11.35
C VAL A 116 -0.05 -3.07 11.51
N LEU A 117 -1.03 -3.97 11.45
CA LEU A 117 -0.86 -5.38 11.75
C LEU A 117 0.20 -6.08 10.88
N ALA A 118 0.31 -5.72 9.60
CA ALA A 118 1.36 -6.23 8.72
C ALA A 118 2.77 -5.80 9.12
N ILE A 119 2.90 -4.75 9.94
CA ILE A 119 4.18 -4.24 10.44
C ILE A 119 4.49 -4.85 11.79
N VAL A 120 3.56 -4.75 12.75
CA VAL A 120 3.77 -5.27 14.10
C VAL A 120 3.60 -6.78 14.19
N ARG A 121 2.75 -7.36 13.32
CA ARG A 121 2.49 -8.82 13.23
C ARG A 121 1.92 -9.37 14.54
N ASP A 122 2.54 -10.43 15.08
CA ASP A 122 2.25 -11.05 16.37
C ASP A 122 3.14 -10.52 17.50
N ARG A 123 3.90 -9.43 17.26
CA ARG A 123 4.80 -8.83 18.26
C ARG A 123 4.02 -7.88 19.18
N PRO A 124 4.21 -7.94 20.49
CA PRO A 124 3.46 -7.11 21.41
C PRO A 124 3.85 -5.64 21.28
N LEU A 125 2.85 -4.77 21.28
CA LEU A 125 3.03 -3.33 21.45
C LEU A 125 3.19 -3.01 22.94
N ARG A 126 4.22 -2.23 23.28
CA ARG A 126 4.54 -1.84 24.66
C ARG A 126 4.88 -0.36 24.72
N PRO A 127 4.70 0.30 25.88
CA PRO A 127 5.20 1.64 26.07
C PRO A 127 6.73 1.70 25.84
N VAL A 128 7.18 2.66 25.01
CA VAL A 128 8.59 2.85 24.66
C VAL A 128 9.14 4.21 25.06
N ALA A 129 8.27 5.20 25.23
CA ALA A 129 8.61 6.54 25.69
C ALA A 129 7.38 7.25 26.25
N ARG A 130 7.59 8.21 27.20
CA ARG A 130 6.58 9.18 27.64
C ARG A 130 7.08 10.57 27.30
N ILE A 131 6.22 11.40 26.72
CA ILE A 131 6.56 12.76 26.31
C ILE A 131 5.50 13.69 26.84
N THR A 132 5.90 14.62 27.70
CA THR A 132 5.07 15.72 28.19
C THR A 132 5.42 16.99 27.44
N THR A 133 4.42 17.78 27.09
CA THR A 133 4.60 19.00 26.32
C THR A 133 3.75 20.13 26.91
N THR A 134 4.40 21.25 27.22
CA THR A 134 3.68 22.51 27.42
C THR A 134 3.64 23.22 26.08
N ARG A 135 2.43 23.34 25.50
CA ARG A 135 2.21 23.87 24.15
C ARG A 135 1.57 25.21 24.17
N TYR A 136 2.18 26.21 23.53
CA TYR A 136 1.64 27.55 23.30
C TYR A 136 1.22 27.62 21.83
N VAL A 137 -0.09 27.75 21.61
CA VAL A 137 -0.67 27.72 20.27
C VAL A 137 -1.05 29.11 19.81
N HIS A 138 -0.75 29.43 18.55
CA HIS A 138 -1.21 30.60 17.84
C HIS A 138 -1.96 30.17 16.59
N GLU A 139 -3.23 30.54 16.52
CA GLU A 139 -4.06 30.36 15.35
C GLU A 139 -3.87 31.51 14.37
N LEU A 140 -3.60 31.18 13.12
CA LEU A 140 -3.32 32.14 12.06
C LEU A 140 -4.49 32.15 11.09
N SER A 141 -5.28 33.24 11.11
CA SER A 141 -6.51 33.37 10.34
C SER A 141 -6.37 34.42 9.24
N GLY A 142 -7.06 34.16 8.12
CA GLY A 142 -7.16 35.04 6.97
C GLY A 142 -8.44 35.87 6.97
N ALA A 143 -8.92 36.18 5.74
CA ALA A 143 -10.21 36.81 5.52
C ALA A 143 -11.35 35.92 6.06
N ASP A 144 -12.43 36.54 6.50
CA ASP A 144 -13.63 35.86 7.01
C ASP A 144 -13.35 34.94 8.23
N ASP A 145 -12.31 35.27 9.04
CA ASP A 145 -11.87 34.47 10.19
C ASP A 145 -11.54 32.99 9.85
N ALA A 146 -11.31 32.67 8.57
CA ALA A 146 -10.89 31.33 8.15
C ALA A 146 -9.51 31.00 8.70
N VAL A 147 -9.40 29.91 9.47
CA VAL A 147 -8.11 29.41 9.97
C VAL A 147 -7.31 28.87 8.79
N LEU A 148 -6.10 29.39 8.61
CA LEU A 148 -5.17 29.03 7.54
C LEU A 148 -4.09 28.07 8.02
N ALA A 149 -3.55 28.35 9.22
CA ALA A 149 -2.50 27.56 9.83
C ALA A 149 -2.51 27.68 11.33
N GLU A 150 -1.86 26.74 12.01
CA GLU A 150 -1.58 26.77 13.45
C GLU A 150 -0.06 26.76 13.65
N PHE A 151 0.42 27.65 14.49
CA PHE A 151 1.79 27.68 14.98
C PHE A 151 1.82 27.27 16.43
N ALA A 152 2.58 26.24 16.77
CA ALA A 152 2.78 25.75 18.12
C ALA A 152 4.23 25.92 18.57
N ASP A 153 4.41 26.47 19.78
CA ASP A 153 5.69 26.57 20.48
C ASP A 153 5.67 25.54 21.62
N ASP A 154 6.42 24.45 21.45
CA ASP A 154 6.42 23.29 22.31
C ASP A 154 7.64 23.23 23.22
N HIS A 155 7.41 23.23 24.51
CA HIS A 155 8.40 22.94 25.54
C HIS A 155 8.24 21.48 25.95
N VAL A 156 9.21 20.66 25.59
CA VAL A 156 9.10 19.20 25.65
C VAL A 156 10.00 18.60 26.71
N THR A 157 9.45 17.71 27.53
CA THR A 157 10.21 16.81 28.40
C THR A 157 9.88 15.38 28.00
N ALA A 158 10.87 14.59 27.72
CA ALA A 158 10.68 13.19 27.30
C ALA A 158 11.51 12.24 28.13
N SER A 159 10.93 11.11 28.47
CA SER A 159 11.60 10.00 29.15
C SER A 159 11.47 8.70 28.37
N ARG A 160 12.55 7.93 28.38
CA ARG A 160 12.62 6.58 27.86
C ARG A 160 13.18 5.67 28.92
N ALA A 161 12.43 4.64 29.31
CA ALA A 161 12.89 3.67 30.29
C ALA A 161 14.18 2.96 29.85
N ALA A 162 14.98 2.55 30.80
CA ALA A 162 16.15 1.72 30.54
C ALA A 162 15.76 0.39 29.88
N THR A 163 16.57 -0.03 28.93
CA THR A 163 16.50 -1.35 28.31
C THR A 163 17.81 -2.11 28.56
N PRO A 164 17.90 -3.43 28.35
CA PRO A 164 19.15 -4.14 28.51
C PRO A 164 20.33 -3.52 27.74
N ASP A 165 20.03 -2.88 26.59
CA ASP A 165 21.02 -2.34 25.67
C ASP A 165 21.18 -0.81 25.76
N ALA A 166 20.36 -0.10 26.57
CA ALA A 166 20.41 1.35 26.67
C ALA A 166 19.91 1.85 28.03
N PRO A 167 20.60 2.86 28.64
CA PRO A 167 20.19 3.45 29.91
C PRO A 167 18.88 4.22 29.78
N GLU A 168 18.27 4.54 30.93
CA GLU A 168 17.22 5.52 31.00
C GLU A 168 17.72 6.87 30.46
N VAL A 169 16.87 7.55 29.70
CA VAL A 169 17.18 8.85 29.11
C VAL A 169 16.06 9.82 29.44
N GLU A 170 16.41 10.95 30.03
CA GLU A 170 15.55 12.14 30.10
C GLU A 170 16.14 13.20 29.18
N GLN A 171 15.29 13.81 28.35
CA GLN A 171 15.66 14.89 27.45
C GLN A 171 14.67 16.03 27.59
N ARG A 172 15.19 17.28 27.46
CA ARG A 172 14.37 18.49 27.41
C ARG A 172 14.82 19.30 26.22
N TRP A 173 13.82 19.84 25.48
CA TRP A 173 14.08 20.74 24.35
C TRP A 173 12.86 21.59 24.07
N ARG A 174 13.05 22.57 23.21
CA ARG A 174 12.00 23.40 22.67
C ARG A 174 11.98 23.23 21.17
N GLU A 175 10.79 23.12 20.57
CA GLU A 175 10.61 23.03 19.13
C GLU A 175 9.36 23.82 18.72
N TRP A 176 9.37 24.27 17.47
CA TRP A 176 8.21 24.88 16.85
C TRP A 176 7.60 23.93 15.83
N GLU A 177 6.27 23.89 15.81
CA GLU A 177 5.48 23.15 14.82
C GLU A 177 4.61 24.14 14.05
N LEU A 178 4.50 23.94 12.74
CA LEU A 178 3.63 24.69 11.85
C LEU A 178 2.76 23.68 11.12
N GLU A 179 1.44 23.80 11.28
CA GLU A 179 0.45 22.91 10.68
C GLU A 179 -0.54 23.72 9.84
N LEU A 180 -0.86 23.25 8.61
CA LEU A 180 -1.89 23.86 7.77
C LEU A 180 -3.27 23.34 8.17
N ALA A 181 -4.23 24.26 8.33
CA ALA A 181 -5.63 23.93 8.62
C ALA A 181 -6.29 23.15 7.45
N GLN A 182 -5.85 23.41 6.21
CA GLN A 182 -6.28 22.68 5.02
C GLN A 182 -5.07 22.03 4.36
N PRO A 183 -4.99 20.68 4.34
CA PRO A 183 -3.82 19.96 3.85
C PRO A 183 -3.62 20.01 2.33
N THR A 184 -4.64 20.44 1.57
CA THR A 184 -4.57 20.53 0.12
C THR A 184 -4.57 21.98 -0.37
N GLY A 185 -3.56 22.36 -1.14
CA GLY A 185 -3.59 23.58 -1.96
C GLY A 185 -2.82 24.78 -1.45
N ASN A 186 -2.14 24.76 -0.29
CA ASN A 186 -1.48 25.95 0.25
C ASN A 186 0.01 25.78 0.55
N THR A 187 0.73 25.11 -0.37
CA THR A 187 2.19 24.92 -0.27
C THR A 187 2.93 26.26 -0.17
N GLU A 188 2.48 27.29 -0.87
CA GLU A 188 3.08 28.63 -0.85
C GLU A 188 2.98 29.28 0.53
N LEU A 189 1.86 29.11 1.23
CA LEU A 189 1.70 29.59 2.61
C LEU A 189 2.67 28.88 3.54
N MET A 190 2.78 27.54 3.44
CA MET A 190 3.73 26.77 4.24
C MET A 190 5.18 27.23 4.05
N GLU A 191 5.58 27.53 2.81
CA GLU A 191 6.92 28.07 2.51
C GLU A 191 7.13 29.45 3.16
N LYS A 192 6.21 30.40 2.95
CA LYS A 192 6.32 31.75 3.53
C LYS A 192 6.37 31.74 5.06
N LEU A 193 5.53 30.92 5.71
CA LEU A 193 5.52 30.78 7.16
C LEU A 193 6.80 30.09 7.65
N GLY A 194 7.26 29.04 6.94
CA GLY A 194 8.52 28.37 7.23
C GLY A 194 9.72 29.31 7.15
N ASP A 195 9.81 30.11 6.09
CA ASP A 195 10.87 31.12 5.93
C ASP A 195 10.88 32.15 7.07
N ARG A 196 9.70 32.52 7.56
CA ARG A 196 9.58 33.42 8.73
C ARG A 196 10.19 32.79 9.98
N LEU A 197 9.96 31.48 10.20
CA LEU A 197 10.53 30.75 11.35
C LEU A 197 12.05 30.62 11.22
N LEU A 198 12.55 30.30 10.04
CA LEU A 198 13.99 30.25 9.77
C LEU A 198 14.66 31.60 9.97
N GLY A 199 14.02 32.68 9.50
CA GLY A 199 14.48 34.04 9.69
C GLY A 199 14.48 34.51 11.16
N ALA A 200 13.70 33.89 12.02
CA ALA A 200 13.68 34.13 13.48
C ALA A 200 14.74 33.30 14.24
N GLY A 201 15.55 32.51 13.55
CA GLY A 201 16.65 31.73 14.13
C GLY A 201 16.29 30.25 14.42
N ALA A 202 15.17 29.76 13.91
CA ALA A 202 14.87 28.33 13.93
C ALA A 202 15.71 27.59 12.88
N ALA A 203 15.92 26.28 13.09
CA ALA A 203 16.49 25.38 12.11
C ALA A 203 15.48 24.26 11.76
N PRO A 204 15.47 23.71 10.55
CA PRO A 204 14.65 22.54 10.26
C PRO A 204 14.96 21.42 11.26
N ALA A 205 13.92 20.80 11.83
CA ALA A 205 14.11 19.73 12.81
C ALA A 205 14.88 18.56 12.18
N GLY A 206 15.90 18.08 12.87
CA GLY A 206 16.69 16.91 12.45
C GLY A 206 15.94 15.59 12.58
N HIS A 207 14.72 15.59 13.10
CA HIS A 207 13.93 14.40 13.40
C HIS A 207 12.49 14.55 12.87
N GLY A 208 11.97 13.46 12.28
CA GLY A 208 10.61 13.47 11.74
C GLY A 208 9.49 13.43 12.79
N SER A 209 9.80 13.22 14.07
CA SER A 209 8.85 13.27 15.18
C SER A 209 9.58 13.39 16.52
N LYS A 210 8.88 13.88 17.58
CA LYS A 210 9.38 13.89 18.97
C LYS A 210 9.87 12.50 19.40
N LEU A 211 9.11 11.44 19.05
CA LEU A 211 9.51 10.06 19.34
C LEU A 211 10.82 9.67 18.67
N ALA A 212 11.00 10.02 17.39
CA ALA A 212 12.24 9.69 16.65
C ALA A 212 13.47 10.36 17.30
N ARG A 213 13.32 11.58 17.84
CA ARG A 213 14.37 12.28 18.60
C ARG A 213 14.76 11.48 19.85
N VAL A 214 13.78 11.06 20.65
CA VAL A 214 14.00 10.32 21.92
C VAL A 214 14.60 8.95 21.69
N LEU A 215 14.11 8.23 20.69
CA LEU A 215 14.57 6.86 20.43
C LEU A 215 15.89 6.80 19.67
N GLY A 216 16.29 7.88 18.96
CA GLY A 216 17.46 7.84 18.05
C GLY A 216 17.30 6.79 16.95
N THR A 217 16.07 6.47 16.56
CA THR A 217 15.80 5.36 15.64
C THR A 217 16.18 5.75 14.22
N THR A 218 16.99 4.93 13.56
CA THR A 218 17.28 5.05 12.14
C THR A 218 16.12 4.49 11.32
N VAL A 219 15.74 5.21 10.29
CA VAL A 219 14.72 4.74 9.34
C VAL A 219 15.25 3.53 8.57
N ASN A 220 14.45 2.47 8.53
CA ASN A 220 14.80 1.27 7.76
C ASN A 220 14.37 1.46 6.30
N ASP A 221 15.20 2.15 5.53
CA ASP A 221 15.01 2.33 4.09
C ASP A 221 15.75 1.22 3.33
N LEU A 222 15.08 0.10 3.15
CA LEU A 222 15.62 -1.06 2.43
C LEU A 222 15.88 -0.73 0.96
N ALA A 223 15.07 0.13 0.34
CA ALA A 223 15.23 0.51 -1.06
C ALA A 223 16.47 1.39 -1.27
N ALA A 224 16.74 2.33 -0.35
CA ALA A 224 17.95 3.16 -0.41
C ALA A 224 19.25 2.35 -0.22
N ARG A 225 19.18 1.24 0.52
CA ARG A 225 20.33 0.35 0.76
C ARG A 225 20.51 -0.71 -0.33
N ALA A 226 19.63 -0.76 -1.32
CA ALA A 226 19.64 -1.82 -2.32
C ALA A 226 20.88 -1.77 -3.23
N ALA A 227 21.55 -2.91 -3.37
CA ALA A 227 22.82 -3.05 -4.10
C ALA A 227 22.68 -2.93 -5.63
N ASN A 228 21.49 -3.26 -6.16
CA ASN A 228 21.25 -3.23 -7.62
C ASN A 228 19.77 -2.91 -7.93
N PRO A 229 19.42 -2.61 -9.21
CA PRO A 229 18.06 -2.23 -9.59
C PRO A 229 16.97 -3.29 -9.31
N LEU A 230 17.27 -4.57 -9.45
CA LEU A 230 16.31 -5.63 -9.15
C LEU A 230 16.05 -5.74 -7.64
N HIS A 231 17.10 -5.64 -6.84
CA HIS A 231 17.00 -5.63 -5.38
C HIS A 231 16.17 -4.43 -4.90
N ARG A 232 16.46 -3.24 -5.42
CA ARG A 232 15.68 -2.02 -5.13
C ARG A 232 14.21 -2.19 -5.50
N ALA A 233 13.93 -2.75 -6.67
CA ALA A 233 12.55 -2.97 -7.11
C ALA A 233 11.79 -3.96 -6.21
N VAL A 234 12.45 -4.95 -5.61
CA VAL A 234 11.82 -5.85 -4.63
C VAL A 234 11.54 -5.11 -3.32
N ALA A 235 12.49 -4.30 -2.82
CA ALA A 235 12.30 -3.49 -1.62
C ALA A 235 11.12 -2.51 -1.77
N GLU A 236 11.08 -1.76 -2.87
CA GLU A 236 9.96 -0.85 -3.19
C GLU A 236 8.62 -1.58 -3.27
N GLN A 237 8.60 -2.80 -3.83
CA GLN A 237 7.37 -3.58 -3.89
C GLN A 237 6.98 -4.19 -2.53
N LEU A 238 7.92 -4.40 -1.63
CA LEU A 238 7.59 -4.81 -0.26
C LEU A 238 6.92 -3.66 0.50
N ASP A 239 7.43 -2.44 0.38
CA ASP A 239 6.77 -1.26 0.97
C ASP A 239 5.37 -1.03 0.36
N GLU A 240 5.22 -1.19 -0.94
CA GLU A 240 3.93 -1.15 -1.65
C GLU A 240 2.96 -2.24 -1.14
N LEU A 241 3.47 -3.45 -0.84
CA LEU A 241 2.65 -4.54 -0.29
C LEU A 241 2.03 -4.17 1.07
N LEU A 242 2.81 -3.52 1.94
CA LEU A 242 2.32 -3.05 3.25
C LEU A 242 1.29 -1.91 3.12
N VAL A 243 1.41 -1.07 2.09
CA VAL A 243 0.38 -0.04 1.78
C VAL A 243 -0.92 -0.72 1.36
N TRP A 244 -0.85 -1.69 0.45
CA TRP A 244 -2.05 -2.39 -0.01
C TRP A 244 -2.64 -3.34 1.04
N ASP A 245 -1.85 -3.90 1.95
CA ASP A 245 -2.36 -4.64 3.11
C ASP A 245 -3.31 -3.76 3.93
N ARG A 246 -2.89 -2.54 4.28
CA ARG A 246 -3.75 -1.57 4.99
C ARG A 246 -5.00 -1.20 4.21
N ALA A 247 -4.87 -1.04 2.89
CA ALA A 247 -6.00 -0.70 2.03
C ALA A 247 -7.02 -1.85 1.95
N VAL A 248 -6.56 -3.12 1.89
CA VAL A 248 -7.45 -4.31 1.93
C VAL A 248 -8.16 -4.40 3.27
N ARG A 249 -7.47 -4.17 4.41
CA ARG A 249 -8.10 -4.16 5.73
C ARG A 249 -9.13 -3.04 5.89
N ALA A 250 -8.92 -1.93 5.21
CA ALA A 250 -9.87 -0.81 5.14
C ALA A 250 -10.95 -0.99 4.06
N GLU A 251 -10.99 -2.14 3.40
CA GLU A 251 -11.93 -2.48 2.32
C GLU A 251 -11.98 -1.39 1.21
N ALA A 252 -10.82 -0.74 0.95
CA ALA A 252 -10.73 0.31 -0.05
C ALA A 252 -10.88 -0.26 -1.47
N ASP A 253 -11.45 0.57 -2.35
CA ASP A 253 -11.64 0.21 -3.76
C ASP A 253 -10.35 -0.27 -4.43
N ASP A 254 -10.46 -1.33 -5.24
CA ASP A 254 -9.38 -1.94 -6.01
C ASP A 254 -8.19 -2.49 -5.15
N ALA A 255 -8.26 -2.42 -3.81
CA ALA A 255 -7.16 -2.76 -2.91
C ALA A 255 -6.71 -4.23 -3.06
N VAL A 256 -7.65 -5.17 -3.11
CA VAL A 256 -7.36 -6.60 -3.32
C VAL A 256 -6.66 -6.82 -4.66
N HIS A 257 -7.09 -6.12 -5.71
CA HIS A 257 -6.43 -6.19 -7.01
C HIS A 257 -4.99 -5.71 -6.94
N GLN A 258 -4.76 -4.55 -6.37
CA GLN A 258 -3.42 -3.96 -6.26
C GLN A 258 -2.49 -4.82 -5.39
N MET A 259 -2.97 -5.32 -4.26
CA MET A 259 -2.21 -6.24 -3.41
C MET A 259 -1.82 -7.52 -4.16
N ARG A 260 -2.76 -8.11 -4.90
CA ARG A 260 -2.50 -9.28 -5.77
C ARG A 260 -1.50 -8.97 -6.88
N VAL A 261 -1.56 -7.77 -7.47
CA VAL A 261 -0.59 -7.33 -8.49
C VAL A 261 0.80 -7.21 -7.87
N THR A 262 0.93 -6.57 -6.70
CA THR A 262 2.19 -6.37 -5.98
C THR A 262 2.80 -7.69 -5.55
N THR A 263 2.04 -8.61 -4.95
CA THR A 263 2.48 -9.98 -4.60
C THR A 263 3.07 -10.71 -5.83
N ARG A 264 2.40 -10.59 -6.98
CA ARG A 264 2.88 -11.21 -8.23
C ARG A 264 4.10 -10.50 -8.83
N LYS A 265 4.25 -9.18 -8.62
CA LYS A 265 5.46 -8.44 -9.03
C LYS A 265 6.65 -8.91 -8.19
N ILE A 266 6.53 -8.93 -6.86
CA ILE A 266 7.58 -9.43 -5.94
C ILE A 266 8.03 -10.81 -6.39
N ARG A 267 7.11 -11.78 -6.53
CA ARG A 267 7.44 -13.13 -6.97
C ARG A 267 8.14 -13.17 -8.32
N SER A 268 7.73 -12.33 -9.27
CA SER A 268 8.34 -12.29 -10.61
C SER A 268 9.74 -11.68 -10.60
N LEU A 269 9.99 -10.70 -9.74
CA LEU A 269 11.29 -10.06 -9.54
C LEU A 269 12.24 -11.03 -8.84
N LEU A 270 11.81 -11.66 -7.75
CA LEU A 270 12.61 -12.68 -7.04
C LEU A 270 12.99 -13.85 -7.94
N GLN A 271 12.09 -14.31 -8.83
CA GLN A 271 12.39 -15.35 -9.82
C GLN A 271 13.34 -14.88 -10.95
N ALA A 272 13.61 -13.58 -11.06
CA ALA A 272 14.59 -13.04 -12.00
C ALA A 272 15.98 -12.86 -11.35
N TRP A 273 16.09 -13.09 -10.04
CA TRP A 273 17.37 -13.08 -9.36
C TRP A 273 18.27 -14.20 -9.85
N PRO A 274 19.61 -14.00 -9.79
CA PRO A 274 20.58 -15.01 -10.12
C PRO A 274 20.45 -16.27 -9.27
N ASP A 275 20.87 -17.43 -9.82
CA ASP A 275 20.84 -18.68 -9.07
C ASP A 275 21.76 -18.64 -7.82
N SER A 276 22.85 -17.83 -7.85
CA SER A 276 23.74 -17.59 -6.71
C SER A 276 23.06 -16.89 -5.51
N CYS A 277 21.95 -16.19 -5.76
CA CYS A 277 21.18 -15.43 -4.77
C CYS A 277 19.70 -15.82 -4.79
N ALA A 278 19.37 -16.98 -5.35
CA ALA A 278 17.98 -17.41 -5.46
C ALA A 278 17.28 -17.38 -4.09
N PRO A 279 16.07 -16.81 -4.00
CA PRO A 279 15.30 -16.86 -2.77
C PRO A 279 14.93 -18.33 -2.47
N PRO A 280 14.67 -18.67 -1.22
CA PRO A 280 14.17 -19.99 -0.84
C PRO A 280 12.91 -20.36 -1.65
N ASP A 281 12.81 -21.62 -2.09
CA ASP A 281 11.69 -22.09 -2.90
C ASP A 281 10.35 -21.98 -2.17
N ASP A 282 10.34 -22.20 -0.86
CA ASP A 282 9.18 -22.05 0.01
C ASP A 282 8.64 -20.59 -0.01
N LEU A 283 9.52 -19.59 -0.06
CA LEU A 283 9.10 -18.17 -0.15
C LEU A 283 8.34 -17.91 -1.46
N LEU A 284 8.78 -18.48 -2.58
CA LEU A 284 8.08 -18.32 -3.85
C LEU A 284 6.73 -19.06 -3.86
N ASP A 285 6.62 -20.15 -3.12
CA ASP A 285 5.40 -20.92 -2.96
C ASP A 285 4.41 -20.21 -2.03
N GLU A 286 4.89 -19.62 -0.94
CA GLU A 286 4.06 -18.78 -0.04
C GLU A 286 3.49 -17.54 -0.78
N LEU A 287 4.31 -16.86 -1.59
CA LEU A 287 3.83 -15.77 -2.44
C LEU A 287 2.82 -16.23 -3.50
N ARG A 288 2.93 -17.47 -3.97
CA ARG A 288 1.94 -18.05 -4.89
C ARG A 288 0.62 -18.28 -4.17
N GLU A 289 0.69 -18.82 -2.95
CA GLU A 289 -0.49 -19.11 -2.15
C GLU A 289 -1.24 -17.85 -1.74
N LEU A 290 -0.53 -16.82 -1.25
CA LEU A 290 -1.14 -15.51 -1.00
C LEU A 290 -1.82 -14.96 -2.26
N GLY A 291 -1.16 -15.09 -3.43
CA GLY A 291 -1.73 -14.68 -4.71
C GLY A 291 -2.97 -15.49 -5.12
N ASN A 292 -3.11 -16.75 -4.69
CA ASN A 292 -4.30 -17.59 -4.90
C ASN A 292 -5.46 -17.12 -4.01
N VAL A 293 -5.20 -16.91 -2.71
CA VAL A 293 -6.22 -16.44 -1.75
C VAL A 293 -6.80 -15.08 -2.20
N LEU A 294 -5.94 -14.11 -2.49
CA LEU A 294 -6.37 -12.81 -3.04
C LEU A 294 -7.04 -12.96 -4.41
N GLY A 295 -6.73 -14.04 -5.13
CA GLY A 295 -7.29 -14.37 -6.42
C GLY A 295 -8.78 -14.66 -6.38
N GLU A 296 -9.27 -15.34 -5.36
CA GLU A 296 -10.68 -15.71 -5.23
C GLU A 296 -11.59 -14.46 -5.26
N ALA A 297 -11.29 -13.46 -4.43
CA ALA A 297 -12.03 -12.20 -4.43
C ALA A 297 -11.89 -11.47 -5.78
N ARG A 298 -10.67 -11.31 -6.29
CA ARG A 298 -10.44 -10.56 -7.52
C ARG A 298 -11.07 -11.21 -8.74
N ASP A 299 -11.01 -12.51 -8.87
CA ASP A 299 -11.57 -13.21 -10.02
C ASP A 299 -13.12 -13.09 -10.02
N ALA A 300 -13.75 -13.09 -8.85
CA ALA A 300 -15.20 -12.81 -8.67
C ALA A 300 -15.54 -11.35 -9.02
N GLU A 301 -14.77 -10.38 -8.54
CA GLU A 301 -14.95 -8.95 -8.86
C GLU A 301 -14.85 -8.68 -10.37
N VAL A 302 -13.85 -9.28 -11.03
CA VAL A 302 -13.67 -9.15 -12.48
C VAL A 302 -14.86 -9.72 -13.23
N LEU A 303 -15.35 -10.89 -12.82
CA LEU A 303 -16.52 -11.51 -13.43
C LEU A 303 -17.78 -10.64 -13.25
N ALA A 304 -18.06 -10.15 -12.05
CA ALA A 304 -19.20 -9.27 -11.79
C ALA A 304 -19.17 -8.01 -12.66
N LYS A 305 -18.02 -7.32 -12.70
CA LYS A 305 -17.85 -6.11 -13.53
C LYS A 305 -17.97 -6.41 -15.02
N HIS A 306 -17.39 -7.52 -15.47
CA HIS A 306 -17.40 -7.94 -16.85
C HIS A 306 -18.85 -8.24 -17.32
N TYR A 307 -19.59 -9.09 -16.60
CA TYR A 307 -20.96 -9.43 -16.96
C TYR A 307 -21.92 -8.27 -16.81
N ARG A 308 -21.76 -7.42 -15.81
CA ARG A 308 -22.54 -6.19 -15.68
C ARG A 308 -22.38 -5.34 -16.94
N SER A 309 -21.14 -5.06 -17.36
CA SER A 309 -20.86 -4.28 -18.58
C SER A 309 -21.38 -4.96 -19.84
N ALA A 310 -21.28 -6.29 -19.96
CA ALA A 310 -21.77 -7.03 -21.10
C ALA A 310 -23.30 -6.99 -21.20
N LEU A 311 -24.00 -7.17 -20.08
CA LEU A 311 -25.46 -7.12 -20.02
C LEU A 311 -26.01 -5.70 -20.26
N ASP A 312 -25.34 -4.68 -19.70
CA ASP A 312 -25.72 -3.28 -19.92
C ASP A 312 -25.50 -2.82 -21.37
N GLY A 313 -24.64 -3.50 -22.12
CA GLY A 313 -24.42 -3.27 -23.56
C GLY A 313 -25.43 -3.97 -24.48
N LEU A 314 -26.32 -4.80 -23.94
CA LEU A 314 -27.37 -5.48 -24.72
C LEU A 314 -28.69 -4.67 -24.71
N SER A 315 -29.45 -4.77 -25.77
CA SER A 315 -30.83 -4.28 -25.76
C SER A 315 -31.67 -5.09 -24.77
N PRO A 316 -32.61 -4.47 -24.01
CA PRO A 316 -33.36 -5.15 -22.95
C PRO A 316 -34.08 -6.44 -23.39
N GLU A 317 -34.54 -6.54 -24.63
CA GLU A 317 -35.23 -7.70 -25.21
C GLU A 317 -34.26 -8.92 -25.39
N LEU A 318 -32.96 -8.68 -25.39
CA LEU A 318 -31.93 -9.73 -25.49
C LEU A 318 -31.48 -10.29 -24.11
N VAL A 319 -31.88 -9.62 -23.03
CA VAL A 319 -31.61 -10.06 -21.66
C VAL A 319 -32.82 -10.84 -21.15
N ARG A 320 -32.75 -12.17 -21.26
CA ARG A 320 -33.84 -13.09 -20.93
C ARG A 320 -33.51 -13.99 -19.75
N GLY A 321 -34.49 -14.23 -18.89
CA GLY A 321 -34.34 -14.99 -17.66
C GLY A 321 -33.54 -14.28 -16.55
N PRO A 322 -33.25 -14.92 -15.42
CA PRO A 322 -32.59 -14.33 -14.26
C PRO A 322 -31.06 -14.28 -14.44
N VAL A 323 -30.60 -13.82 -15.62
CA VAL A 323 -29.17 -13.86 -16.01
C VAL A 323 -28.34 -12.91 -15.13
N ARG A 324 -28.91 -11.76 -14.74
CA ARG A 324 -28.20 -10.79 -13.87
C ARG A 324 -27.95 -11.38 -12.51
N GLU A 325 -28.93 -11.98 -11.88
CA GLU A 325 -28.80 -12.68 -10.58
C GLU A 325 -27.73 -13.76 -10.63
N ARG A 326 -27.72 -14.61 -11.67
CA ARG A 326 -26.79 -15.72 -11.80
C ARG A 326 -25.36 -15.31 -12.16
N LEU A 327 -25.16 -14.24 -12.92
CA LEU A 327 -23.84 -13.84 -13.42
C LEU A 327 -23.23 -12.68 -12.64
N VAL A 328 -24.04 -11.74 -12.19
CA VAL A 328 -23.54 -10.53 -11.51
C VAL A 328 -23.67 -10.67 -10.01
N ASP A 329 -24.89 -10.89 -9.49
CA ASP A 329 -25.12 -10.88 -8.03
C ASP A 329 -24.41 -12.05 -7.35
N ALA A 330 -24.43 -13.24 -7.95
CA ALA A 330 -23.67 -14.40 -7.45
C ALA A 330 -22.14 -14.16 -7.46
N ALA A 331 -21.62 -13.40 -8.43
CA ALA A 331 -20.21 -13.05 -8.46
C ALA A 331 -19.87 -11.99 -7.39
N GLU A 332 -20.77 -11.06 -7.10
CA GLU A 332 -20.61 -10.09 -6.00
C GLU A 332 -20.59 -10.78 -4.62
N GLU A 333 -21.47 -11.75 -4.40
CA GLU A 333 -21.42 -12.61 -3.20
C GLU A 333 -20.10 -13.38 -3.11
N GLY A 334 -19.62 -13.88 -4.25
CA GLY A 334 -18.31 -14.52 -4.38
C GLY A 334 -17.17 -13.58 -3.98
N TYR A 335 -17.22 -12.31 -4.37
CA TYR A 335 -16.26 -11.28 -3.96
C TYR A 335 -16.23 -11.09 -2.44
N LEU A 336 -17.39 -10.88 -1.82
CA LEU A 336 -17.49 -10.71 -0.36
C LEU A 336 -16.95 -11.92 0.40
N THR A 337 -17.19 -13.11 -0.12
CA THR A 337 -16.68 -14.35 0.47
C THR A 337 -15.16 -14.46 0.33
N GLY A 338 -14.62 -14.16 -0.84
CA GLY A 338 -13.18 -14.12 -1.11
C GLY A 338 -12.47 -13.03 -0.30
N LEU A 339 -13.09 -11.85 -0.11
CA LEU A 339 -12.57 -10.78 0.71
C LEU A 339 -12.43 -11.22 2.18
N ARG A 340 -13.47 -11.83 2.76
CA ARG A 340 -13.41 -12.37 4.13
C ARG A 340 -12.31 -13.40 4.30
N ARG A 341 -12.11 -14.31 3.34
CA ARG A 341 -11.00 -15.27 3.34
C ARG A 341 -9.64 -14.58 3.25
N SER A 342 -9.54 -13.55 2.41
CA SER A 342 -8.33 -12.72 2.31
C SER A 342 -7.99 -12.04 3.63
N LEU A 343 -8.96 -11.40 4.28
CA LEU A 343 -8.78 -10.77 5.59
C LEU A 343 -8.35 -11.77 6.68
N THR A 344 -8.94 -12.97 6.68
CA THR A 344 -8.52 -14.05 7.59
C THR A 344 -7.08 -14.48 7.33
N ALA A 345 -6.69 -14.65 6.08
CA ALA A 345 -5.32 -15.02 5.72
C ALA A 345 -4.31 -13.93 6.13
N LEU A 346 -4.64 -12.65 5.94
CA LEU A 346 -3.79 -11.52 6.34
C LEU A 346 -3.61 -11.36 7.86
N ARG A 347 -4.46 -12.00 8.67
CA ARG A 347 -4.32 -12.07 10.14
C ARG A 347 -3.61 -13.34 10.63
N SER A 348 -3.17 -14.20 9.72
CA SER A 348 -2.58 -15.50 10.09
C SER A 348 -1.09 -15.40 10.40
N PRO A 349 -0.56 -16.24 11.33
CA PRO A 349 0.87 -16.36 11.56
C PRO A 349 1.66 -16.73 10.29
N ARG A 350 1.04 -17.49 9.34
CA ARG A 350 1.65 -17.83 8.06
C ARG A 350 1.98 -16.60 7.23
N TYR A 351 1.06 -15.65 7.16
CA TYR A 351 1.29 -14.38 6.46
C TYR A 351 2.38 -13.54 7.14
N PHE A 352 2.40 -13.53 8.48
CA PHE A 352 3.44 -12.80 9.22
C PHE A 352 4.84 -13.38 8.94
N ARG A 353 4.97 -14.72 8.90
CA ARG A 353 6.25 -15.38 8.54
C ARG A 353 6.65 -15.10 7.09
N LEU A 354 5.70 -15.00 6.17
CA LEU A 354 5.96 -14.57 4.79
C LEU A 354 6.56 -13.16 4.76
N LEU A 355 6.02 -12.21 5.53
CA LEU A 355 6.55 -10.85 5.60
C LEU A 355 7.95 -10.82 6.23
N ASP A 356 8.18 -11.59 7.33
CA ASP A 356 9.51 -11.75 7.94
C ASP A 356 10.54 -12.27 6.92
N ALA A 357 10.16 -13.29 6.16
CA ALA A 357 11.05 -13.89 5.16
C ALA A 357 11.35 -12.93 4.00
N LEU A 358 10.37 -12.14 3.55
CA LEU A 358 10.56 -11.10 2.53
C LEU A 358 11.52 -10.02 3.01
N GLU A 359 11.34 -9.49 4.22
CA GLU A 359 12.23 -8.50 4.82
C GLU A 359 13.64 -9.05 4.97
N ALA A 360 13.79 -10.30 5.43
CA ALA A 360 15.09 -10.94 5.57
C ALA A 360 15.82 -11.13 4.24
N VAL A 361 15.10 -11.48 3.17
CA VAL A 361 15.66 -11.61 1.81
C VAL A 361 16.09 -10.25 1.27
N VAL A 362 15.28 -9.19 1.48
CA VAL A 362 15.61 -7.84 1.04
C VAL A 362 16.72 -7.21 1.88
N ALA A 363 16.83 -7.54 3.16
CA ALA A 363 17.93 -7.06 4.02
C ALA A 363 19.31 -7.65 3.62
N LYS A 364 19.33 -8.82 2.98
CA LYS A 364 20.55 -9.44 2.45
C LYS A 364 20.86 -8.90 1.07
N ALA A 365 21.82 -7.98 0.96
CA ALA A 365 22.27 -7.52 -0.35
C ALA A 365 22.82 -8.69 -1.17
N PRO A 366 22.33 -8.92 -2.42
CA PRO A 366 22.95 -9.89 -3.31
C PRO A 366 24.39 -9.48 -3.61
N PRO A 367 25.33 -10.43 -3.75
CA PRO A 367 26.69 -10.12 -4.12
C PRO A 367 26.73 -9.37 -5.45
N ALA A 368 27.71 -8.46 -5.61
CA ALA A 368 27.94 -7.69 -6.82
C ALA A 368 28.63 -8.57 -7.88
N GLU A 369 27.95 -9.57 -8.40
CA GLU A 369 28.49 -10.40 -9.50
C GLU A 369 28.04 -9.86 -10.85
N GLN A 370 28.95 -9.89 -11.83
CA GLN A 370 28.66 -9.60 -13.25
C GLN A 370 27.86 -10.76 -13.84
N GLU A 371 26.55 -10.68 -13.76
CA GLU A 371 25.66 -11.67 -14.39
C GLU A 371 25.14 -11.17 -15.75
N PRO A 372 24.72 -12.13 -16.64
CA PRO A 372 24.14 -11.78 -17.91
C PRO A 372 22.91 -10.87 -17.72
N ASP A 373 22.76 -9.88 -18.59
CA ASP A 373 21.64 -8.93 -18.57
C ASP A 373 20.30 -9.65 -18.33
N PRO A 374 19.62 -9.41 -17.21
CA PRO A 374 18.41 -10.13 -16.83
C PRO A 374 17.27 -9.93 -17.83
N VAL A 375 17.27 -8.84 -18.61
CA VAL A 375 16.29 -8.58 -19.67
C VAL A 375 16.51 -9.54 -20.83
N THR A 376 17.76 -9.73 -21.25
CA THR A 376 18.13 -10.67 -22.31
C THR A 376 17.77 -12.11 -21.92
N ALA A 377 18.08 -12.53 -20.70
CA ALA A 377 17.72 -13.86 -20.20
C ALA A 377 16.18 -14.08 -20.16
N ALA A 378 15.43 -13.11 -19.66
CA ALA A 378 13.96 -13.18 -19.65
C ALA A 378 13.37 -13.19 -21.06
N SER A 379 13.95 -12.42 -22.00
CA SER A 379 13.52 -12.38 -23.41
C SER A 379 13.73 -13.72 -24.13
N LYS A 380 14.87 -14.40 -23.90
CA LYS A 380 15.12 -15.75 -24.45
C LYS A 380 14.03 -16.73 -24.02
N ARG A 381 13.55 -16.63 -22.77
CA ARG A 381 12.44 -17.47 -22.24
C ARG A 381 11.11 -17.18 -22.96
N VAL A 382 10.79 -15.93 -23.29
CA VAL A 382 9.62 -15.55 -24.10
C VAL A 382 9.75 -16.12 -25.51
N HIS A 383 10.92 -15.99 -26.13
CA HIS A 383 11.19 -16.49 -27.48
C HIS A 383 11.01 -18.02 -27.56
N LYS A 384 11.54 -18.76 -26.57
CA LYS A 384 11.37 -20.22 -26.48
C LYS A 384 9.88 -20.60 -26.35
N ALA A 385 9.10 -19.89 -25.53
CA ALA A 385 7.67 -20.14 -25.41
C ALA A 385 6.90 -19.82 -26.69
N ALA A 386 7.27 -18.73 -27.40
CA ALA A 386 6.65 -18.36 -28.67
C ALA A 386 6.92 -19.39 -29.78
N LYS A 387 8.14 -19.94 -29.84
CA LYS A 387 8.46 -21.07 -30.78
C LYS A 387 7.67 -22.33 -30.47
N ALA A 388 7.49 -22.66 -29.18
CA ALA A 388 6.69 -23.83 -28.79
C ALA A 388 5.22 -23.66 -29.23
N ALA A 389 4.66 -22.44 -29.14
CA ALA A 389 3.29 -22.12 -29.55
C ALA A 389 3.06 -22.29 -31.06
N GLN A 390 4.10 -22.15 -31.90
CA GLN A 390 4.00 -22.39 -33.35
C GLN A 390 3.91 -23.86 -33.72
N ARG A 391 4.31 -24.75 -32.83
CA ARG A 391 4.38 -26.20 -33.03
C ARG A 391 3.28 -26.96 -32.31
N ALA A 392 2.52 -26.27 -31.44
CA ALA A 392 1.47 -26.85 -30.63
C ALA A 392 0.24 -27.21 -31.51
N GLN A 393 -0.38 -28.35 -31.20
CA GLN A 393 -1.68 -28.73 -31.74
C GLN A 393 -2.78 -27.89 -31.12
N ASP A 394 -3.99 -27.88 -31.69
CA ASP A 394 -5.09 -27.02 -31.26
C ASP A 394 -5.50 -27.28 -29.80
N GLU A 395 -5.44 -28.52 -29.34
CA GLU A 395 -5.75 -28.93 -27.96
C GLU A 395 -4.81 -28.30 -26.91
N ASP A 396 -3.51 -28.19 -27.21
CA ASP A 396 -2.50 -27.62 -26.31
C ASP A 396 -2.32 -26.11 -26.45
N ARG A 397 -3.04 -25.50 -27.39
CA ARG A 397 -2.79 -24.10 -27.81
C ARG A 397 -3.00 -23.12 -26.71
N ASP A 398 -4.05 -23.23 -25.91
CA ASP A 398 -4.37 -22.31 -24.84
C ASP A 398 -3.33 -22.39 -23.71
N ASP A 399 -2.82 -23.55 -23.37
CA ASP A 399 -1.75 -23.76 -22.38
C ASP A 399 -0.43 -23.14 -22.81
N VAL A 400 -0.10 -23.24 -24.07
CA VAL A 400 1.14 -22.68 -24.63
C VAL A 400 1.03 -21.15 -24.69
N ILE A 401 -0.12 -20.60 -25.06
CA ILE A 401 -0.42 -19.17 -25.02
C ILE A 401 -0.31 -18.65 -23.57
N HIS A 402 -0.85 -19.37 -22.61
CA HIS A 402 -0.73 -19.05 -21.19
C HIS A 402 0.74 -19.01 -20.72
N ARG A 403 1.58 -19.93 -21.21
CA ARG A 403 3.03 -19.91 -20.94
C ARG A 403 3.71 -18.66 -21.50
N ILE A 404 3.35 -18.19 -22.70
CA ILE A 404 3.86 -16.93 -23.26
C ILE A 404 3.47 -15.76 -22.36
N ARG A 405 2.21 -15.68 -21.91
CA ARG A 405 1.73 -14.63 -21.01
C ARG A 405 2.55 -14.57 -19.72
N LYS A 406 2.78 -15.73 -19.06
CA LYS A 406 3.60 -15.81 -17.84
C LYS A 406 5.04 -15.31 -18.09
N ARG A 407 5.67 -15.67 -19.19
CA ARG A 407 7.05 -15.25 -19.52
C ARG A 407 7.11 -13.78 -19.91
N ALA A 408 6.15 -13.27 -20.70
CA ALA A 408 6.05 -11.86 -21.05
C ALA A 408 5.83 -10.96 -19.81
N LYS A 409 5.03 -11.41 -18.85
CA LYS A 409 4.82 -10.74 -17.58
C LYS A 409 6.11 -10.61 -16.76
N ARG A 410 6.89 -11.70 -16.65
CA ARG A 410 8.20 -11.66 -15.98
C ARG A 410 9.14 -10.68 -16.69
N LEU A 411 9.26 -10.77 -18.02
CA LEU A 411 10.07 -9.83 -18.82
C LEU A 411 9.64 -8.38 -18.61
N ARG A 412 8.34 -8.12 -18.53
CA ARG A 412 7.82 -6.75 -18.25
C ARG A 412 8.36 -6.19 -16.96
N TYR A 413 8.28 -6.94 -15.87
CA TYR A 413 8.71 -6.46 -14.56
C TYR A 413 10.23 -6.33 -14.46
N THR A 414 10.97 -7.31 -14.96
CA THR A 414 12.44 -7.24 -15.04
C THR A 414 12.89 -6.01 -15.85
N ALA A 415 12.30 -5.81 -17.03
CA ALA A 415 12.63 -4.67 -17.89
C ALA A 415 12.22 -3.31 -17.28
N ALA A 416 11.15 -3.26 -16.50
CA ALA A 416 10.78 -2.06 -15.76
C ALA A 416 11.80 -1.75 -14.66
N ALA A 417 12.18 -2.73 -13.86
CA ALA A 417 13.15 -2.59 -12.77
C ALA A 417 14.54 -2.17 -13.24
N THR A 418 14.96 -2.61 -14.43
CA THR A 418 16.28 -2.28 -15.02
C THR A 418 16.26 -1.09 -15.96
N GLY A 419 15.17 -0.31 -16.03
CA GLY A 419 15.07 0.88 -16.88
C GLY A 419 14.84 0.63 -18.37
N ALA A 420 14.70 -0.63 -18.81
CA ALA A 420 14.43 -1.00 -20.20
C ALA A 420 12.97 -0.71 -20.61
N THR A 421 12.55 0.55 -20.48
CA THR A 421 11.15 1.02 -20.58
C THR A 421 10.45 0.58 -21.87
N LYS A 422 11.16 0.60 -23.02
CA LYS A 422 10.59 0.22 -24.31
C LYS A 422 10.25 -1.26 -24.37
N VAL A 423 11.11 -2.12 -23.82
CA VAL A 423 10.88 -3.58 -23.72
C VAL A 423 9.72 -3.84 -22.76
N SER A 424 9.70 -3.17 -21.60
CA SER A 424 8.60 -3.28 -20.61
C SER A 424 7.25 -2.93 -21.25
N LYS A 425 7.13 -1.80 -21.99
CA LYS A 425 5.90 -1.41 -22.69
C LYS A 425 5.47 -2.45 -23.74
N ARG A 426 6.41 -3.05 -24.49
CA ARG A 426 6.09 -4.10 -25.48
C ARG A 426 5.65 -5.41 -24.82
N ALA A 427 6.31 -5.81 -23.74
CA ALA A 427 5.93 -6.98 -22.95
C ALA A 427 4.56 -6.78 -22.28
N LYS A 428 4.23 -5.55 -21.80
CA LYS A 428 2.90 -5.19 -21.29
C LYS A 428 1.82 -5.41 -22.34
N LYS A 429 2.07 -5.00 -23.60
CA LYS A 429 1.09 -5.20 -24.68
C LYS A 429 0.79 -6.69 -24.93
N ILE A 430 1.81 -7.55 -24.92
CA ILE A 430 1.62 -9.01 -25.05
C ILE A 430 0.84 -9.54 -23.85
N GLN A 431 1.19 -9.12 -22.64
CA GLN A 431 0.50 -9.53 -21.42
C GLN A 431 -1.00 -9.16 -21.45
N SER A 432 -1.35 -7.95 -21.94
CA SER A 432 -2.75 -7.51 -22.06
C SER A 432 -3.50 -8.33 -23.12
N LEU A 433 -2.95 -8.48 -24.33
CA LEU A 433 -3.57 -9.28 -25.38
C LEU A 433 -3.89 -10.73 -24.94
N LEU A 434 -2.94 -11.33 -24.22
CA LEU A 434 -3.09 -12.70 -23.72
C LEU A 434 -3.87 -12.75 -22.40
N GLY A 435 -4.04 -11.62 -21.71
CA GLY A 435 -4.97 -11.45 -20.60
C GLY A 435 -6.39 -11.57 -21.10
N ASP A 436 -6.77 -10.67 -22.00
CA ASP A 436 -8.11 -10.64 -22.60
C ASP A 436 -8.50 -12.00 -23.19
N HIS A 437 -7.56 -12.66 -23.89
CA HIS A 437 -7.79 -14.02 -24.41
C HIS A 437 -8.06 -15.05 -23.29
N GLN A 438 -7.26 -15.05 -22.22
CA GLN A 438 -7.45 -15.99 -21.10
C GLN A 438 -8.76 -15.71 -20.36
N ASP A 439 -9.09 -14.44 -20.17
CA ASP A 439 -10.32 -14.02 -19.51
C ASP A 439 -11.55 -14.47 -20.32
N SER A 440 -11.50 -14.38 -21.66
CA SER A 440 -12.54 -14.92 -22.55
C SER A 440 -12.66 -16.44 -22.47
N VAL A 441 -11.55 -17.19 -22.34
CA VAL A 441 -11.60 -18.66 -22.18
C VAL A 441 -12.29 -19.02 -20.86
N VAL A 442 -11.94 -18.34 -19.76
CA VAL A 442 -12.56 -18.55 -18.44
C VAL A 442 -14.04 -18.18 -18.46
N SER A 443 -14.37 -17.02 -19.06
CA SER A 443 -15.75 -16.54 -19.20
C SER A 443 -16.61 -17.54 -19.98
N ARG A 444 -16.15 -18.05 -21.12
CA ARG A 444 -16.90 -19.05 -21.90
C ARG A 444 -17.19 -20.32 -21.10
N ALA A 445 -16.19 -20.83 -20.36
CA ALA A 445 -16.39 -22.01 -19.52
C ALA A 445 -17.41 -21.73 -18.38
N HIS A 446 -17.40 -20.53 -17.82
CA HIS A 446 -18.37 -20.11 -16.80
C HIS A 446 -19.78 -19.97 -17.39
N LEU A 447 -19.95 -19.28 -18.53
CA LEU A 447 -21.22 -19.10 -19.22
C LEU A 447 -21.85 -20.44 -19.58
N LEU A 448 -21.05 -21.40 -20.06
CA LEU A 448 -21.54 -22.74 -20.39
C LEU A 448 -22.10 -23.45 -19.13
N ARG A 449 -21.39 -23.40 -18.00
CA ARG A 449 -21.87 -24.00 -16.75
C ARG A 449 -23.18 -23.35 -16.28
N GLN A 450 -23.25 -21.99 -16.34
CA GLN A 450 -24.44 -21.25 -15.92
C GLN A 450 -25.63 -21.50 -16.85
N ALA A 451 -25.40 -21.60 -18.15
CA ALA A 451 -26.44 -21.97 -19.12
C ALA A 451 -27.01 -23.38 -18.85
N GLN A 452 -26.13 -24.36 -18.51
CA GLN A 452 -26.58 -25.70 -18.13
C GLN A 452 -27.41 -25.68 -16.84
N ALA A 453 -27.01 -24.89 -15.83
CA ALA A 453 -27.75 -24.75 -14.59
C ALA A 453 -29.12 -24.06 -14.81
N ALA A 454 -29.14 -23.01 -15.64
CA ALA A 454 -30.37 -22.32 -16.02
C ALA A 454 -31.33 -23.24 -16.79
N HIS A 455 -30.81 -24.01 -17.74
CA HIS A 455 -31.60 -25.01 -18.47
C HIS A 455 -32.22 -26.06 -17.55
N ALA A 456 -31.43 -26.59 -16.61
CA ALA A 456 -31.92 -27.55 -15.62
C ALA A 456 -33.00 -26.96 -14.70
N ALA A 457 -33.01 -25.62 -14.49
CA ALA A 457 -34.03 -24.89 -13.76
C ALA A 457 -35.24 -24.48 -14.62
N GLY A 458 -35.27 -24.82 -15.91
CA GLY A 458 -36.35 -24.42 -16.84
C GLY A 458 -36.30 -22.94 -17.27
N GLU A 459 -35.16 -22.28 -17.12
CA GLU A 459 -34.97 -20.87 -17.46
C GLU A 459 -34.51 -20.68 -18.91
N ASP A 460 -34.71 -19.48 -19.46
CA ASP A 460 -34.25 -19.13 -20.80
C ASP A 460 -32.71 -19.02 -20.85
N THR A 461 -32.08 -19.67 -21.84
CA THR A 461 -30.63 -19.74 -22.00
C THR A 461 -30.11 -18.90 -23.17
N PHE A 462 -30.96 -18.16 -23.86
CA PHE A 462 -30.60 -17.38 -25.05
C PHE A 462 -29.45 -16.38 -24.79
N THR A 463 -29.57 -15.62 -23.70
CA THR A 463 -28.58 -14.58 -23.36
C THR A 463 -27.19 -15.19 -23.07
N TYR A 464 -27.12 -16.38 -22.44
CA TYR A 464 -25.85 -17.06 -22.22
C TYR A 464 -25.15 -17.44 -23.54
N GLY A 465 -25.94 -17.90 -24.52
CA GLY A 465 -25.42 -18.23 -25.86
C GLY A 465 -24.87 -17.00 -26.58
N LEU A 466 -25.57 -15.87 -26.48
CA LEU A 466 -25.14 -14.60 -27.06
C LEU A 466 -23.82 -14.10 -26.44
N LEU A 467 -23.74 -14.08 -25.12
CA LEU A 467 -22.51 -13.71 -24.40
C LEU A 467 -21.35 -14.65 -24.71
N TYR A 468 -21.61 -15.96 -24.77
CA TYR A 468 -20.60 -16.96 -25.14
C TYR A 468 -19.99 -16.68 -26.52
N GLN A 469 -20.83 -16.32 -27.51
CA GLN A 469 -20.35 -16.02 -28.86
C GLN A 469 -19.51 -14.73 -28.89
N GLN A 470 -19.91 -13.69 -28.16
CA GLN A 470 -19.12 -12.47 -28.04
C GLN A 470 -17.72 -12.74 -27.46
N GLU A 471 -17.63 -13.60 -26.43
CA GLU A 471 -16.35 -14.02 -25.86
C GLU A 471 -15.49 -14.81 -26.83
N ASN A 472 -16.12 -15.67 -27.62
CA ASN A 472 -15.41 -16.46 -28.64
C ASN A 472 -14.79 -15.57 -29.72
N ASP A 473 -15.52 -14.57 -30.17
CA ASP A 473 -15.07 -13.61 -31.19
C ASP A 473 -13.93 -12.74 -30.64
N LEU A 474 -14.02 -12.28 -29.39
CA LEU A 474 -12.96 -11.53 -28.72
C LEU A 474 -11.68 -12.38 -28.60
N ALA A 475 -11.77 -13.64 -28.17
CA ALA A 475 -10.63 -14.53 -28.06
C ALA A 475 -9.94 -14.74 -29.42
N HIS A 476 -10.71 -14.86 -30.49
CA HIS A 476 -10.20 -15.01 -31.85
C HIS A 476 -9.44 -13.76 -32.31
N GLU A 477 -10.02 -12.58 -32.14
CA GLU A 477 -9.40 -11.29 -32.46
C GLU A 477 -8.06 -11.10 -31.73
N ARG A 478 -8.03 -11.36 -30.43
CA ARG A 478 -6.80 -11.20 -29.62
C ARG A 478 -5.67 -12.12 -30.08
N ARG A 479 -5.98 -13.34 -30.50
CA ARG A 479 -4.98 -14.28 -31.08
C ARG A 479 -4.33 -13.76 -32.35
N GLN A 480 -5.09 -13.12 -33.23
CA GLN A 480 -4.56 -12.57 -34.49
C GLN A 480 -3.50 -11.47 -34.23
N HIS A 481 -3.65 -10.69 -33.17
CA HIS A 481 -2.73 -9.61 -32.81
C HIS A 481 -1.44 -10.07 -32.11
N LEU A 482 -1.33 -11.33 -31.68
CA LEU A 482 -0.17 -11.83 -30.93
C LEU A 482 1.14 -11.84 -31.75
N ARG A 483 1.11 -12.38 -32.98
CA ARG A 483 2.32 -12.49 -33.82
C ARG A 483 2.98 -11.14 -34.12
N PRO A 484 2.24 -10.09 -34.52
CA PRO A 484 2.80 -8.74 -34.70
C PRO A 484 3.39 -8.15 -33.41
N ALA A 485 2.76 -8.38 -32.27
CA ALA A 485 3.22 -7.88 -30.97
C ALA A 485 4.56 -8.53 -30.57
N LEU A 486 4.70 -9.84 -30.73
CA LEU A 486 5.94 -10.58 -30.46
C LEU A 486 7.11 -10.08 -31.34
N ARG A 487 6.87 -9.88 -32.65
CA ARG A 487 7.90 -9.30 -33.55
C ARG A 487 8.40 -7.95 -33.08
N LYS A 488 7.49 -7.06 -32.64
CA LYS A 488 7.84 -5.73 -32.11
C LYS A 488 8.63 -5.84 -30.80
N LEU A 489 8.31 -6.80 -29.94
CA LEU A 489 9.04 -7.05 -28.70
C LEU A 489 10.49 -7.46 -28.99
N PHE A 490 10.71 -8.52 -29.80
CA PHE A 490 12.04 -9.04 -30.10
C PHE A 490 12.93 -8.01 -30.79
N LYS A 491 12.36 -7.20 -31.70
CA LYS A 491 13.10 -6.07 -32.32
C LYS A 491 13.54 -5.02 -31.26
N SER A 492 12.76 -4.83 -30.19
CA SER A 492 13.12 -3.89 -29.13
C SER A 492 14.21 -4.44 -28.21
N VAL A 493 14.25 -5.75 -27.98
CA VAL A 493 15.32 -6.40 -27.20
C VAL A 493 16.64 -6.39 -27.98
N ALA A 494 16.61 -6.74 -29.26
CA ALA A 494 17.82 -6.72 -30.09
C ALA A 494 18.53 -5.35 -30.10
N LYS A 495 17.77 -4.26 -29.96
CA LYS A 495 18.32 -2.88 -29.88
C LYS A 495 18.89 -2.51 -28.50
N LEU A 496 18.76 -3.32 -27.48
CA LEU A 496 19.40 -3.12 -26.17
C LEU A 496 20.78 -3.79 -26.13
N SER A 497 20.99 -4.80 -26.99
CA SER A 497 22.23 -5.59 -27.04
C SER A 497 23.20 -5.09 -28.13
N SER A 498 22.77 -4.11 -28.91
CA SER A 498 23.59 -3.34 -29.88
C SER A 498 23.95 -1.97 -29.32
#